data_471ca80d39c01c6ef715a3cd0608e824
#
_entry.id   471ca80d39c01c6ef715a3cd0608e824
#
_cell.length_a   1.000
_cell.length_b   1.000
_cell.length_c   1.000
_cell.angle_alpha   90.00
_cell.angle_beta   90.00
_cell.angle_gamma   90.00
#
_symmetry.space_group_name_H-M   'P 1'
#
loop_
_entity.id
_entity.type
_entity.pdbx_description
1 polymer ?
#
loop_
_entity_poly.entity_id
_entity_poly.type
_entity_poly.pdbx_seq_one_letter_code
_entity_poly.pdbx_strand_id
1 'polypeptide(L)'
;GIGYYQEKGQPARRVYPGDIVEIAPDIVHWHGAAPDSWFAHIAITTNPKTNAAVWLDPVSDEQYSKATSASENRYAETNKVLADREQAIVAIASYTGKGDLEHLKPALAEALEAGMTINEINEVLIHAYAYCGFPRSLRAIQTFMQVVDERKANGMNNPVGRKASAIKDSNSRYERGRDVLAEISGVPIDAPKAGYAVFAPTIERFLKEHLFADLFERDLLTYRERELATVSILAGVGGVEPMAVGHMSICLHLGITAEQISALLNIVEMNLGKTYSEPLRGVLNQLTKEQ
;
A
#
# COMPACT_ATOMS: atom_id res chain seq x y z
N GLY A 1 -10.94 5.25 -17.37
CA GLY A 1 -12.03 5.41 -16.40
C GLY A 1 -12.11 4.22 -15.44
N ILE A 2 -13.00 4.29 -14.49
CA ILE A 2 -13.21 3.27 -13.47
C ILE A 2 -14.47 2.47 -13.81
N GLY A 3 -14.41 1.14 -13.59
CA GLY A 3 -15.55 0.26 -13.81
C GLY A 3 -15.64 -0.85 -12.80
N TYR A 4 -16.58 -1.75 -13.03
CA TYR A 4 -16.75 -2.99 -12.26
C TYR A 4 -16.69 -4.19 -13.19
N TYR A 5 -16.16 -5.29 -12.66
CA TYR A 5 -16.20 -6.62 -13.24
C TYR A 5 -16.71 -7.62 -12.21
N GLN A 6 -17.60 -8.51 -12.63
CA GLN A 6 -18.12 -9.57 -11.76
C GLN A 6 -18.31 -10.86 -12.53
N GLU A 7 -17.77 -11.96 -12.01
CA GLU A 7 -18.14 -13.31 -12.40
C GLU A 7 -19.39 -13.76 -11.68
N LYS A 8 -20.22 -14.54 -12.33
CA LYS A 8 -21.46 -15.05 -11.75
C LYS A 8 -21.16 -15.83 -10.45
N GLY A 9 -21.79 -15.40 -9.36
CA GLY A 9 -21.61 -16.00 -8.04
C GLY A 9 -20.38 -15.51 -7.27
N GLN A 10 -19.58 -14.60 -7.83
CA GLN A 10 -18.46 -13.97 -7.16
C GLN A 10 -18.80 -12.52 -6.77
N PRO A 11 -18.09 -11.92 -5.82
CA PRO A 11 -18.20 -10.49 -5.53
C PRO A 11 -17.77 -9.66 -6.73
N ALA A 12 -18.45 -8.52 -6.99
CA ALA A 12 -17.99 -7.55 -7.94
C ALA A 12 -16.68 -6.92 -7.46
N ARG A 13 -15.76 -6.67 -8.39
CA ARG A 13 -14.52 -5.93 -8.13
C ARG A 13 -14.46 -4.67 -8.96
N ARG A 14 -13.95 -3.60 -8.37
CA ARG A 14 -13.67 -2.36 -9.06
C ARG A 14 -12.42 -2.57 -9.96
N VAL A 15 -12.45 -2.02 -11.17
CA VAL A 15 -11.35 -2.09 -12.13
C VAL A 15 -10.95 -0.69 -12.54
N TYR A 16 -9.65 -0.48 -12.67
CA TYR A 16 -9.02 0.81 -12.88
C TYR A 16 -8.27 0.88 -14.21
N PRO A 17 -7.88 2.06 -14.71
CA PRO A 17 -7.03 2.17 -15.87
C PRO A 17 -5.73 1.36 -15.71
N GLY A 18 -5.43 0.54 -16.72
CA GLY A 18 -4.25 -0.35 -16.70
C GLY A 18 -4.51 -1.74 -16.13
N ASP A 19 -5.66 -2.00 -15.54
CA ASP A 19 -6.01 -3.35 -15.08
C ASP A 19 -6.19 -4.31 -16.24
N ILE A 20 -5.71 -5.54 -16.05
CA ILE A 20 -5.93 -6.67 -16.94
C ILE A 20 -6.85 -7.67 -16.24
N VAL A 21 -7.95 -8.02 -16.90
CA VAL A 21 -8.88 -9.05 -16.45
C VAL A 21 -8.74 -10.25 -17.38
N GLU A 22 -8.18 -11.34 -16.86
CA GLU A 22 -8.17 -12.61 -17.57
C GLU A 22 -9.48 -13.34 -17.27
N ILE A 23 -10.17 -13.76 -18.34
CA ILE A 23 -11.47 -14.42 -18.25
C ILE A 23 -11.29 -15.83 -18.82
N ALA A 24 -11.42 -16.83 -17.95
CA ALA A 24 -11.33 -18.23 -18.38
C ALA A 24 -12.53 -18.61 -19.30
N PRO A 25 -12.39 -19.66 -20.12
CA PRO A 25 -13.50 -20.18 -20.91
C PRO A 25 -14.73 -20.48 -20.05
N ASP A 26 -15.90 -20.29 -20.64
CA ASP A 26 -17.23 -20.58 -20.04
C ASP A 26 -17.57 -19.78 -18.79
N ILE A 27 -16.83 -18.74 -18.46
CA ILE A 27 -17.13 -17.84 -17.35
C ILE A 27 -18.23 -16.86 -17.75
N VAL A 28 -19.37 -16.94 -17.05
CA VAL A 28 -20.44 -15.95 -17.13
C VAL A 28 -20.03 -14.76 -16.28
N HIS A 29 -19.93 -13.59 -16.89
CA HIS A 29 -19.49 -12.37 -16.24
C HIS A 29 -20.17 -11.13 -16.84
N TRP A 30 -20.06 -10.03 -16.14
CA TRP A 30 -20.40 -8.71 -16.68
C TRP A 30 -19.31 -7.71 -16.30
N HIS A 31 -19.26 -6.62 -17.05
CA HIS A 31 -18.44 -5.44 -16.75
C HIS A 31 -19.23 -4.18 -17.16
N GLY A 32 -18.95 -3.08 -16.48
CA GLY A 32 -19.64 -1.81 -16.73
C GLY A 32 -18.94 -0.65 -16.03
N ALA A 33 -19.36 0.58 -16.34
CA ALA A 33 -18.84 1.79 -15.72
C ALA A 33 -19.16 1.82 -14.21
N ALA A 34 -18.32 2.47 -13.40
CA ALA A 34 -18.69 2.90 -12.06
C ALA A 34 -19.72 4.05 -12.14
N PRO A 35 -20.57 4.29 -11.10
CA PRO A 35 -21.64 5.28 -11.16
C PRO A 35 -21.15 6.70 -11.45
N ASP A 36 -19.92 6.99 -11.05
CA ASP A 36 -19.27 8.29 -11.08
C ASP A 36 -18.14 8.39 -12.13
N SER A 37 -18.01 7.40 -13.02
CA SER A 37 -16.88 7.36 -13.95
C SER A 37 -17.26 6.84 -15.33
N TRP A 38 -16.52 7.28 -16.34
CA TRP A 38 -16.46 6.62 -17.63
C TRP A 38 -15.70 5.31 -17.53
N PHE A 39 -16.03 4.35 -18.39
CA PHE A 39 -15.34 3.08 -18.49
C PHE A 39 -15.13 2.70 -19.95
N ALA A 40 -13.87 2.44 -20.32
CA ALA A 40 -13.51 1.91 -21.60
C ALA A 40 -12.52 0.76 -21.41
N HIS A 41 -12.64 -0.29 -22.21
CA HIS A 41 -11.75 -1.43 -22.17
C HIS A 41 -11.44 -1.95 -23.58
N ILE A 42 -10.37 -2.72 -23.71
CA ILE A 42 -10.00 -3.45 -24.91
C ILE A 42 -10.23 -4.93 -24.63
N ALA A 43 -11.12 -5.56 -25.41
CA ALA A 43 -11.30 -7.00 -25.36
C ALA A 43 -10.33 -7.69 -26.31
N ILE A 44 -9.53 -8.60 -25.79
CA ILE A 44 -8.61 -9.43 -26.58
C ILE A 44 -9.10 -10.87 -26.50
N THR A 45 -9.51 -11.42 -27.64
CA THR A 45 -9.98 -12.80 -27.73
C THR A 45 -8.92 -13.66 -28.38
N THR A 46 -8.49 -14.71 -27.72
CA THR A 46 -7.61 -15.74 -28.29
C THR A 46 -8.44 -16.77 -29.06
N ASN A 47 -7.85 -17.35 -30.13
CA ASN A 47 -8.51 -18.36 -30.97
C ASN A 47 -9.88 -17.92 -31.53
N PRO A 48 -9.97 -16.82 -32.30
CA PRO A 48 -11.26 -16.22 -32.72
C PRO A 48 -12.11 -17.17 -33.62
N LYS A 49 -11.57 -18.27 -34.12
CA LYS A 49 -12.31 -19.26 -34.89
C LYS A 49 -13.13 -20.24 -34.03
N THR A 50 -12.76 -20.40 -32.79
CA THR A 50 -13.38 -21.35 -31.82
C THR A 50 -13.92 -20.71 -30.58
N ASN A 51 -13.57 -19.46 -30.33
CA ASN A 51 -14.00 -18.71 -29.14
C ASN A 51 -15.08 -17.69 -29.59
N ALA A 52 -16.31 -17.89 -29.12
CA ALA A 52 -17.44 -17.00 -29.38
C ALA A 52 -18.00 -16.48 -28.05
N ALA A 53 -18.19 -15.18 -27.95
CA ALA A 53 -18.90 -14.60 -26.82
C ALA A 53 -20.42 -14.79 -27.03
N VAL A 54 -21.10 -15.32 -26.03
CA VAL A 54 -22.55 -15.40 -25.99
C VAL A 54 -23.04 -14.27 -25.10
N TRP A 55 -23.74 -13.31 -25.71
CA TRP A 55 -24.34 -12.19 -25.01
C TRP A 55 -25.62 -12.66 -24.32
N LEU A 56 -25.70 -12.43 -23.01
CA LEU A 56 -26.86 -12.68 -22.20
C LEU A 56 -27.64 -11.38 -22.00
N ASP A 57 -28.73 -11.48 -21.21
CA ASP A 57 -29.51 -10.29 -20.86
C ASP A 57 -28.66 -9.25 -20.12
N PRO A 58 -28.92 -7.95 -20.31
CA PRO A 58 -28.23 -6.90 -19.57
C PRO A 58 -28.42 -7.08 -18.06
N VAL A 59 -27.40 -6.71 -17.30
CA VAL A 59 -27.48 -6.64 -15.84
C VAL A 59 -28.54 -5.61 -15.45
N SER A 60 -29.50 -6.02 -14.61
CA SER A 60 -30.53 -5.11 -14.12
C SER A 60 -29.95 -4.07 -13.16
N ASP A 61 -30.62 -2.91 -13.04
CA ASP A 61 -30.22 -1.86 -12.10
C ASP A 61 -30.15 -2.39 -10.65
N GLU A 62 -31.03 -3.31 -10.28
CA GLU A 62 -31.01 -3.96 -8.95
C GLU A 62 -29.77 -4.83 -8.76
N GLN A 63 -29.42 -5.66 -9.76
CA GLN A 63 -28.23 -6.50 -9.72
C GLN A 63 -26.96 -5.65 -9.69
N TYR A 64 -26.90 -4.61 -10.51
CA TYR A 64 -25.79 -3.67 -10.55
C TYR A 64 -25.63 -2.96 -9.21
N SER A 65 -26.70 -2.35 -8.67
CA SER A 65 -26.68 -1.63 -7.40
C SER A 65 -26.27 -2.55 -6.25
N LYS A 66 -26.78 -3.78 -6.19
CA LYS A 66 -26.39 -4.75 -5.17
C LYS A 66 -24.92 -5.16 -5.26
N ALA A 67 -24.43 -5.36 -6.46
CA ALA A 67 -23.04 -5.76 -6.69
C ALA A 67 -22.06 -4.63 -6.35
N THR A 68 -22.36 -3.38 -6.76
CA THR A 68 -21.55 -2.20 -6.49
C THR A 68 -21.59 -1.79 -5.03
N SER A 69 -22.77 -1.80 -4.38
CA SER A 69 -22.92 -1.48 -2.95
C SER A 69 -22.14 -2.43 -2.04
N ALA A 70 -22.03 -3.72 -2.38
CA ALA A 70 -21.20 -4.66 -1.63
C ALA A 70 -19.71 -4.36 -1.74
N SER A 71 -19.27 -3.80 -2.87
CA SER A 71 -17.90 -3.32 -3.05
C SER A 71 -17.66 -2.00 -2.30
N GLU A 72 -18.62 -1.08 -2.38
CA GLU A 72 -18.58 0.21 -1.68
C GLU A 72 -18.68 0.05 -0.15
N ASN A 73 -19.47 -0.91 0.35
CA ASN A 73 -19.55 -1.21 1.77
C ASN A 73 -18.21 -1.72 2.33
N ARG A 74 -17.49 -2.55 1.58
CA ARG A 74 -16.13 -2.96 1.97
C ARG A 74 -15.17 -1.77 2.04
N TYR A 75 -15.31 -0.83 1.11
CA TYR A 75 -14.55 0.43 1.16
C TYR A 75 -14.94 1.28 2.36
N ALA A 76 -16.24 1.43 2.61
CA ALA A 76 -16.74 2.19 3.75
C ALA A 76 -16.40 1.56 5.10
N GLU A 77 -16.34 0.21 5.19
CA GLU A 77 -15.87 -0.51 6.39
C GLU A 77 -14.37 -0.33 6.58
N THR A 78 -13.57 -0.41 5.51
CA THR A 78 -12.13 -0.13 5.54
C THR A 78 -11.85 1.28 6.04
N ASN A 79 -12.65 2.26 5.61
CA ASN A 79 -12.56 3.66 6.04
C ASN A 79 -12.89 3.89 7.53
N LYS A 80 -13.52 2.93 8.21
CA LYS A 80 -13.78 3.02 9.66
C LYS A 80 -12.68 2.38 10.50
N VAL A 81 -11.89 1.48 9.92
CA VAL A 81 -10.88 0.69 10.61
C VAL A 81 -9.53 1.38 10.68
N LEU A 82 -9.18 2.12 9.62
CA LEU A 82 -7.98 2.95 9.54
C LEU A 82 -8.38 4.44 9.48
N ALA A 83 -7.67 5.29 10.21
CA ALA A 83 -7.86 6.73 10.13
C ALA A 83 -7.51 7.26 8.72
N ASP A 84 -8.13 8.38 8.30
CA ASP A 84 -7.90 8.98 6.96
C ASP A 84 -6.42 9.21 6.67
N ARG A 85 -5.65 9.63 7.67
CA ARG A 85 -4.20 9.80 7.59
C ARG A 85 -3.49 8.46 7.31
N GLU A 86 -3.89 7.39 7.98
CA GLU A 86 -3.31 6.06 7.78
C GLU A 86 -3.62 5.52 6.37
N GLN A 87 -4.84 5.75 5.90
CA GLN A 87 -5.26 5.38 4.53
C GLN A 87 -4.44 6.14 3.48
N ALA A 88 -4.22 7.44 3.69
CA ALA A 88 -3.38 8.25 2.80
C ALA A 88 -1.93 7.74 2.77
N ILE A 89 -1.35 7.36 3.92
CA ILE A 89 -0.03 6.74 4.01
C ILE A 89 0.02 5.44 3.21
N VAL A 90 -0.98 4.56 3.37
CA VAL A 90 -1.08 3.29 2.63
C VAL A 90 -1.15 3.53 1.12
N ALA A 91 -1.96 4.47 0.67
CA ALA A 91 -2.10 4.80 -0.76
C ALA A 91 -0.78 5.32 -1.35
N ILE A 92 -0.17 6.34 -0.73
CA ILE A 92 1.11 6.90 -1.18
C ILE A 92 2.20 5.83 -1.20
N ALA A 93 2.30 5.03 -0.14
CA ALA A 93 3.31 4.01 0.01
C ALA A 93 3.17 2.89 -1.03
N SER A 94 1.95 2.41 -1.29
CA SER A 94 1.68 1.35 -2.27
C SER A 94 2.01 1.80 -3.70
N TYR A 95 1.57 2.99 -4.12
CA TYR A 95 1.90 3.53 -5.44
C TYR A 95 3.39 3.81 -5.59
N THR A 96 4.05 4.32 -4.54
CA THR A 96 5.51 4.53 -4.55
C THR A 96 6.25 3.21 -4.69
N GLY A 97 5.86 2.17 -3.95
CA GLY A 97 6.42 0.82 -4.03
C GLY A 97 6.29 0.20 -5.41
N LYS A 98 5.15 0.36 -6.08
CA LYS A 98 4.93 -0.07 -7.46
C LYS A 98 5.68 0.81 -8.48
N GLY A 99 5.90 2.10 -8.16
CA GLY A 99 6.40 3.09 -9.10
C GLY A 99 5.32 3.67 -10.02
N ASP A 100 4.08 3.62 -9.60
CA ASP A 100 2.90 4.10 -10.32
C ASP A 100 2.69 5.60 -10.08
N LEU A 101 3.38 6.42 -10.85
CA LEU A 101 3.38 7.89 -10.66
C LEU A 101 2.06 8.54 -11.10
N GLU A 102 1.33 7.92 -12.02
CA GLU A 102 0.05 8.43 -12.51
C GLU A 102 -0.99 8.45 -11.38
N HIS A 103 -1.13 7.34 -10.66
CA HIS A 103 -2.06 7.23 -9.54
C HIS A 103 -1.48 7.82 -8.24
N LEU A 104 -0.15 7.87 -8.10
CA LEU A 104 0.48 8.55 -6.97
C LEU A 104 0.16 10.04 -6.93
N LYS A 105 0.09 10.72 -8.08
CA LYS A 105 -0.12 12.17 -8.15
C LYS A 105 -1.44 12.60 -7.49
N PRO A 106 -2.62 12.06 -7.83
CA PRO A 106 -3.86 12.39 -7.10
C PRO A 106 -3.81 11.97 -5.63
N ALA A 107 -3.25 10.80 -5.28
CA ALA A 107 -3.16 10.34 -3.89
C ALA A 107 -2.34 11.30 -3.00
N LEU A 108 -1.30 11.94 -3.55
CA LEU A 108 -0.53 12.98 -2.84
C LEU A 108 -1.37 14.26 -2.59
N ALA A 109 -2.22 14.64 -3.54
CA ALA A 109 -3.12 15.77 -3.36
C ALA A 109 -4.21 15.47 -2.31
N GLU A 110 -4.79 14.28 -2.36
CA GLU A 110 -5.77 13.79 -1.38
C GLU A 110 -5.19 13.71 0.04
N ALA A 111 -3.93 13.31 0.19
CA ALA A 111 -3.23 13.30 1.48
C ALA A 111 -3.09 14.71 2.09
N LEU A 112 -2.81 15.72 1.25
CA LEU A 112 -2.79 17.13 1.70
C LEU A 112 -4.19 17.58 2.11
N GLU A 113 -5.25 17.15 1.43
CA GLU A 113 -6.65 17.44 1.78
C GLU A 113 -7.09 16.73 3.06
N ALA A 114 -6.57 15.52 3.30
CA ALA A 114 -6.74 14.79 4.56
C ALA A 114 -5.96 15.42 5.74
N GLY A 115 -5.29 16.55 5.51
CA GLY A 115 -4.59 17.32 6.55
C GLY A 115 -3.14 16.92 6.81
N MET A 116 -2.55 16.03 6.01
CA MET A 116 -1.11 15.77 6.10
C MET A 116 -0.31 16.98 5.64
N THR A 117 0.79 17.23 6.31
CA THR A 117 1.72 18.30 5.94
C THR A 117 2.72 17.86 4.89
N ILE A 118 3.34 18.81 4.19
CA ILE A 118 4.38 18.55 3.19
C ILE A 118 5.52 17.70 3.79
N ASN A 119 5.95 18.01 5.02
CA ASN A 119 7.04 17.29 5.66
C ASN A 119 6.65 15.85 6.04
N GLU A 120 5.41 15.58 6.42
CA GLU A 120 4.93 14.24 6.74
C GLU A 120 4.81 13.38 5.48
N ILE A 121 4.28 13.92 4.39
CA ILE A 121 4.25 13.21 3.10
C ILE A 121 5.67 12.92 2.60
N ASN A 122 6.57 13.91 2.66
CA ASN A 122 7.98 13.69 2.33
C ASN A 122 8.60 12.58 3.18
N GLU A 123 8.22 12.46 4.46
CA GLU A 123 8.74 11.43 5.34
C GLU A 123 8.30 10.02 4.88
N VAL A 124 7.07 9.85 4.39
CA VAL A 124 6.62 8.59 3.78
C VAL A 124 7.45 8.26 2.54
N LEU A 125 7.67 9.24 1.66
CA LEU A 125 8.44 9.06 0.43
C LEU A 125 9.94 8.79 0.71
N ILE A 126 10.50 9.45 1.73
CA ILE A 126 11.86 9.17 2.21
C ILE A 126 11.95 7.77 2.80
N HIS A 127 10.99 7.37 3.65
CA HIS A 127 10.96 6.03 4.22
C HIS A 127 10.95 4.94 3.12
N ALA A 128 10.25 5.20 2.04
CA ALA A 128 10.09 4.25 0.95
C ALA A 128 11.42 3.85 0.28
N TYR A 129 12.45 4.73 0.27
CA TYR A 129 13.69 4.41 -0.45
C TYR A 129 14.41 3.19 0.13
N ALA A 130 14.26 2.92 1.43
CA ALA A 130 14.88 1.77 2.08
C ALA A 130 14.33 0.42 1.59
N TYR A 131 13.14 0.42 1.02
CA TYR A 131 12.43 -0.78 0.55
C TYR A 131 12.32 -0.88 -0.97
N CYS A 132 12.11 0.23 -1.65
CA CYS A 132 11.97 0.25 -3.11
C CYS A 132 13.10 0.98 -3.86
N GLY A 133 14.15 1.39 -3.15
CA GLY A 133 15.35 2.03 -3.68
C GLY A 133 15.17 3.52 -4.00
N PHE A 134 16.30 4.23 -4.10
CA PHE A 134 16.34 5.65 -4.46
C PHE A 134 15.55 6.00 -5.72
N PRO A 135 15.61 5.24 -6.82
CA PRO A 135 14.95 5.64 -8.05
C PRO A 135 13.45 5.85 -7.89
N ARG A 136 12.74 4.94 -7.23
CA ARG A 136 11.29 5.04 -7.01
C ARG A 136 10.96 6.17 -6.03
N SER A 137 11.68 6.26 -4.92
CA SER A 137 11.50 7.32 -3.93
C SER A 137 11.75 8.71 -4.51
N LEU A 138 12.87 8.92 -5.24
CA LEU A 138 13.17 10.20 -5.85
C LEU A 138 12.14 10.60 -6.92
N ARG A 139 11.65 9.65 -7.72
CA ARG A 139 10.58 9.92 -8.69
C ARG A 139 9.27 10.30 -7.99
N ALA A 140 8.93 9.65 -6.89
CA ALA A 140 7.77 10.02 -6.08
C ALA A 140 7.91 11.41 -5.47
N ILE A 141 9.08 11.77 -4.94
CA ILE A 141 9.37 13.11 -4.43
C ILE A 141 9.25 14.16 -5.54
N GLN A 142 9.77 13.90 -6.74
CA GLN A 142 9.62 14.81 -7.88
C GLN A 142 8.15 15.00 -8.28
N THR A 143 7.33 13.93 -8.23
CA THR A 143 5.89 14.02 -8.46
C THR A 143 5.23 14.87 -7.38
N PHE A 144 5.61 14.70 -6.12
CA PHE A 144 5.08 15.50 -5.03
C PHE A 144 5.45 16.99 -5.14
N MET A 145 6.66 17.30 -5.56
CA MET A 145 7.04 18.71 -5.87
C MET A 145 6.08 19.32 -6.89
N GLN A 146 5.77 18.60 -7.97
CA GLN A 146 4.81 19.07 -8.97
C GLN A 146 3.42 19.31 -8.39
N VAL A 147 2.91 18.40 -7.55
CA VAL A 147 1.62 18.56 -6.87
C VAL A 147 1.60 19.82 -6.01
N VAL A 148 2.63 20.05 -5.22
CA VAL A 148 2.74 21.25 -4.35
C VAL A 148 2.79 22.54 -5.19
N ASP A 149 3.55 22.55 -6.27
CA ASP A 149 3.66 23.71 -7.16
C ASP A 149 2.34 24.01 -7.89
N GLU A 150 1.67 22.99 -8.41
CA GLU A 150 0.35 23.13 -9.06
C GLU A 150 -0.71 23.64 -8.07
N ARG A 151 -0.75 23.09 -6.84
CA ARG A 151 -1.68 23.55 -5.81
C ARG A 151 -1.42 25.00 -5.41
N LYS A 152 -0.15 25.38 -5.27
CA LYS A 152 0.24 26.76 -5.00
C LYS A 152 -0.15 27.70 -6.14
N ALA A 153 0.04 27.32 -7.39
CA ALA A 153 -0.38 28.09 -8.56
C ALA A 153 -1.90 28.31 -8.60
N ASN A 154 -2.66 27.36 -8.07
CA ASN A 154 -4.13 27.44 -7.92
C ASN A 154 -4.58 28.15 -6.63
N GLY A 155 -3.66 28.83 -5.92
CA GLY A 155 -3.98 29.61 -4.72
C GLY A 155 -4.18 28.76 -3.44
N MET A 156 -3.90 27.46 -3.49
CA MET A 156 -4.00 26.57 -2.33
C MET A 156 -2.70 26.62 -1.51
N ASN A 157 -2.83 26.85 -0.21
CA ASN A 157 -1.70 26.95 0.70
C ASN A 157 -1.64 25.67 1.55
N ASN A 158 -0.65 24.81 1.30
CA ASN A 158 -0.46 23.58 2.04
C ASN A 158 0.51 23.81 3.21
N PRO A 159 0.17 23.35 4.44
CA PRO A 159 1.06 23.51 5.58
C PRO A 159 2.34 22.70 5.38
N VAL A 160 3.48 23.36 5.61
CA VAL A 160 4.80 22.70 5.51
C VAL A 160 4.98 21.66 6.62
N GLY A 161 4.45 21.94 7.79
CA GLY A 161 4.60 21.08 8.96
C GLY A 161 5.96 21.26 9.68
N ARG A 162 6.11 20.58 10.82
CA ARG A 162 7.35 20.57 11.59
C ARG A 162 8.44 19.75 10.87
N LYS A 163 9.68 19.97 11.20
CA LYS A 163 10.79 19.09 10.84
C LYS A 163 10.93 17.98 11.88
N ALA A 164 11.59 16.89 11.51
CA ALA A 164 11.97 15.86 12.47
C ALA A 164 12.86 16.48 13.57
N SER A 165 12.67 16.03 14.79
CA SER A 165 13.48 16.44 15.93
C SER A 165 14.92 15.96 15.77
N ALA A 166 15.86 16.71 16.36
CA ALA A 166 17.23 16.25 16.43
C ALA A 166 17.35 15.06 17.38
N ILE A 167 18.07 14.04 16.97
CA ILE A 167 18.36 12.86 17.80
C ILE A 167 19.34 13.31 18.89
N LYS A 168 18.96 13.11 20.16
CA LYS A 168 19.74 13.53 21.32
C LYS A 168 20.53 12.39 21.97
N ASP A 169 20.27 11.14 21.59
CA ASP A 169 20.95 9.97 22.12
C ASP A 169 22.42 9.93 21.62
N SER A 170 23.35 9.78 22.55
CA SER A 170 24.79 9.73 22.29
C SER A 170 25.32 8.35 21.94
N ASN A 171 24.49 7.29 22.02
CA ASN A 171 24.87 5.95 21.64
C ASN A 171 25.22 5.87 20.14
N SER A 172 26.03 4.88 19.75
CA SER A 172 26.34 4.65 18.35
C SER A 172 25.06 4.38 17.53
N ARG A 173 25.09 4.69 16.23
CA ARG A 173 23.94 4.38 15.33
C ARG A 173 23.57 2.89 15.40
N TYR A 174 24.55 2.02 15.49
CA TYR A 174 24.30 0.58 15.59
C TYR A 174 23.51 0.23 16.85
N GLU A 175 23.90 0.77 18.01
CA GLU A 175 23.23 0.51 19.29
C GLU A 175 21.80 1.07 19.27
N ARG A 176 21.64 2.31 18.84
CA ARG A 176 20.29 2.92 18.73
C ARG A 176 19.38 2.11 17.82
N GLY A 177 19.84 1.78 16.60
CA GLY A 177 19.01 1.01 15.66
C GLY A 177 18.77 -0.44 16.11
N ARG A 178 19.70 -1.05 16.84
CA ARG A 178 19.48 -2.33 17.52
C ARG A 178 18.35 -2.22 18.55
N ASP A 179 18.37 -1.17 19.33
CA ASP A 179 17.41 -0.94 20.43
C ASP A 179 16.02 -0.63 19.85
N VAL A 180 15.93 0.20 18.82
CA VAL A 180 14.68 0.44 18.08
C VAL A 180 14.13 -0.85 17.48
N LEU A 181 14.97 -1.66 16.81
CA LEU A 181 14.51 -2.94 16.26
C LEU A 181 13.98 -3.88 17.35
N ALA A 182 14.66 -3.97 18.49
CA ALA A 182 14.20 -4.79 19.61
C ALA A 182 12.87 -4.29 20.17
N GLU A 183 12.70 -2.97 20.33
CA GLU A 183 11.46 -2.34 20.79
C GLU A 183 10.28 -2.67 19.87
N ILE A 184 10.44 -2.45 18.57
CA ILE A 184 9.30 -2.61 17.64
C ILE A 184 9.00 -4.08 17.30
N SER A 185 9.99 -4.95 17.36
CA SER A 185 9.82 -6.37 17.03
C SER A 185 9.47 -7.25 18.22
N GLY A 186 9.76 -6.78 19.44
CA GLY A 186 9.67 -7.59 20.66
C GLY A 186 10.76 -8.67 20.77
N VAL A 187 11.72 -8.71 19.83
CA VAL A 187 12.83 -9.67 19.85
C VAL A 187 13.93 -9.17 20.79
N PRO A 188 14.38 -9.98 21.76
CA PRO A 188 15.44 -9.57 22.67
C PRO A 188 16.73 -9.15 21.97
N ILE A 189 17.43 -8.14 22.53
CA ILE A 189 18.66 -7.57 21.96
C ILE A 189 19.77 -8.64 21.84
N ASP A 190 19.81 -9.59 22.75
CA ASP A 190 20.77 -10.68 22.84
C ASP A 190 20.34 -11.96 22.09
N ALA A 191 19.22 -11.91 21.37
CA ALA A 191 18.77 -13.02 20.55
C ALA A 191 19.85 -13.44 19.54
N PRO A 192 20.09 -14.76 19.36
CA PRO A 192 21.09 -15.24 18.43
C PRO A 192 20.85 -14.76 17.02
N LYS A 193 21.89 -14.25 16.36
CA LYS A 193 21.81 -13.89 14.93
C LYS A 193 21.66 -15.16 14.10
N ALA A 194 20.84 -15.09 13.06
CA ALA A 194 20.59 -16.19 12.13
C ALA A 194 20.43 -15.69 10.69
N GLY A 195 20.38 -16.60 9.74
CA GLY A 195 20.13 -16.32 8.34
C GLY A 195 21.09 -15.29 7.74
N TYR A 196 20.55 -14.29 7.07
CA TYR A 196 21.36 -13.25 6.39
C TYR A 196 22.23 -12.44 7.35
N ALA A 197 21.85 -12.27 8.60
CA ALA A 197 22.62 -11.53 9.59
C ALA A 197 23.98 -12.20 9.93
N VAL A 198 24.04 -13.53 9.79
CA VAL A 198 25.29 -14.30 9.92
C VAL A 198 26.02 -14.39 8.58
N PHE A 199 25.29 -14.65 7.50
CA PHE A 199 25.87 -14.84 6.17
C PHE A 199 26.44 -13.54 5.57
N ALA A 200 25.78 -12.40 5.77
CA ALA A 200 26.17 -11.10 5.26
C ALA A 200 26.11 -10.02 6.36
N PRO A 201 27.04 -10.02 7.31
CA PRO A 201 26.97 -9.13 8.49
C PRO A 201 27.00 -7.64 8.15
N THR A 202 27.51 -7.27 6.99
CA THR A 202 27.50 -5.88 6.52
C THR A 202 26.09 -5.36 6.29
N ILE A 203 25.19 -6.16 5.68
CA ILE A 203 23.82 -5.71 5.46
C ILE A 203 23.02 -5.63 6.77
N GLU A 204 23.28 -6.52 7.72
CA GLU A 204 22.71 -6.46 9.07
C GLU A 204 23.11 -5.16 9.78
N ARG A 205 24.37 -4.75 9.64
CA ARG A 205 24.86 -3.49 10.18
C ARG A 205 24.17 -2.29 9.52
N PHE A 206 24.02 -2.27 8.20
CA PHE A 206 23.31 -1.20 7.49
C PHE A 206 21.83 -1.14 7.91
N LEU A 207 21.16 -2.26 8.10
CA LEU A 207 19.80 -2.28 8.62
C LEU A 207 19.69 -1.58 9.97
N LYS A 208 20.58 -1.89 10.91
CA LYS A 208 20.57 -1.27 12.24
C LYS A 208 20.97 0.19 12.18
N GLU A 209 22.12 0.52 11.59
CA GLU A 209 22.66 1.88 11.59
C GLU A 209 21.81 2.84 10.75
N HIS A 210 21.26 2.38 9.65
CA HIS A 210 20.60 3.26 8.69
C HIS A 210 19.08 3.14 8.72
N LEU A 211 18.50 1.94 8.57
CA LEU A 211 17.05 1.81 8.57
C LEU A 211 16.47 2.12 9.96
N PHE A 212 16.95 1.44 11.01
CA PHE A 212 16.36 1.57 12.33
C PHE A 212 16.85 2.79 13.11
N ALA A 213 18.10 3.24 12.94
CA ALA A 213 18.58 4.47 13.58
C ALA A 213 18.26 5.72 12.74
N ASP A 214 18.74 5.82 11.50
CA ASP A 214 18.62 7.10 10.76
C ASP A 214 17.19 7.38 10.28
N LEU A 215 16.35 6.34 9.99
CA LEU A 215 14.99 6.52 9.50
C LEU A 215 13.93 6.34 10.59
N PHE A 216 13.95 5.22 11.32
CA PHE A 216 12.89 4.92 12.28
C PHE A 216 12.87 5.86 13.48
N GLU A 217 14.01 6.41 13.91
CA GLU A 217 14.08 7.40 14.98
C GLU A 217 13.53 8.79 14.60
N ARG A 218 13.28 9.05 13.33
CA ARG A 218 12.70 10.32 12.88
C ARG A 218 11.22 10.37 13.27
N ASP A 219 10.86 11.33 14.11
CA ASP A 219 9.58 11.43 14.82
C ASP A 219 8.43 12.08 14.03
N LEU A 220 8.54 12.20 12.70
CA LEU A 220 7.45 12.70 11.83
C LEU A 220 6.38 11.65 11.58
N LEU A 221 6.76 10.37 11.58
CA LEU A 221 5.85 9.24 11.57
C LEU A 221 6.08 8.40 12.83
N THR A 222 5.01 7.89 13.39
CA THR A 222 5.06 6.89 14.46
C THR A 222 5.56 5.54 13.92
N TYR A 223 6.02 4.65 14.79
CA TYR A 223 6.39 3.28 14.38
C TYR A 223 5.23 2.55 13.71
N ARG A 224 4.02 2.76 14.21
CA ARG A 224 2.79 2.24 13.58
C ARG A 224 2.64 2.73 12.13
N GLU A 225 2.75 4.03 11.89
CA GLU A 225 2.62 4.60 10.55
C GLU A 225 3.76 4.14 9.62
N ARG A 226 4.98 3.98 10.15
CA ARG A 226 6.11 3.43 9.38
C ARG A 226 5.85 1.99 8.95
N GLU A 227 5.30 1.16 9.82
CA GLU A 227 5.00 -0.23 9.48
C GLU A 227 3.82 -0.35 8.50
N LEU A 228 2.79 0.49 8.63
CA LEU A 228 1.73 0.58 7.62
C LEU A 228 2.31 0.97 6.24
N ALA A 229 3.20 1.97 6.21
CA ALA A 229 3.91 2.35 4.98
C ALA A 229 4.77 1.19 4.46
N THR A 230 5.54 0.53 5.32
CA THR A 230 6.42 -0.58 4.94
C THR A 230 5.66 -1.73 4.29
N VAL A 231 4.60 -2.23 4.95
CA VAL A 231 3.78 -3.33 4.40
C VAL A 231 3.17 -2.93 3.04
N SER A 232 2.74 -1.68 2.90
CA SER A 232 2.18 -1.15 1.65
C SER A 232 3.23 -1.04 0.53
N ILE A 233 4.45 -0.61 0.86
CA ILE A 233 5.57 -0.56 -0.10
C ILE A 233 5.94 -1.98 -0.55
N LEU A 234 6.06 -2.93 0.39
CA LEU A 234 6.38 -4.32 0.09
C LEU A 234 5.31 -4.95 -0.82
N ALA A 235 4.04 -4.65 -0.59
CA ALA A 235 2.96 -5.04 -1.49
C ALA A 235 3.21 -4.51 -2.92
N GLY A 236 3.51 -3.21 -3.05
CA GLY A 236 3.77 -2.58 -4.35
C GLY A 236 5.05 -3.09 -5.03
N VAL A 237 6.07 -3.49 -4.28
CA VAL A 237 7.32 -4.09 -4.81
C VAL A 237 7.05 -5.49 -5.34
N GLY A 238 6.32 -6.32 -4.59
CA GLY A 238 6.02 -7.71 -4.92
C GLY A 238 7.23 -8.66 -4.85
N GLY A 239 6.97 -9.95 -4.66
CA GLY A 239 8.03 -10.98 -4.61
C GLY A 239 8.93 -10.89 -3.37
N VAL A 240 8.46 -10.28 -2.30
CA VAL A 240 9.18 -10.05 -1.03
C VAL A 240 8.37 -10.52 0.18
N GLU A 241 7.53 -11.52 0.01
CA GLU A 241 6.64 -12.07 1.03
C GLU A 241 7.38 -12.46 2.33
N PRO A 242 8.60 -13.06 2.28
CA PRO A 242 9.34 -13.35 3.51
C PRO A 242 9.69 -12.10 4.34
N MET A 243 9.85 -10.93 3.68
CA MET A 243 10.06 -9.66 4.39
C MET A 243 8.74 -9.16 4.97
N ALA A 244 7.64 -9.34 4.26
CA ALA A 244 6.31 -8.97 4.74
C ALA A 244 5.91 -9.75 6.01
N VAL A 245 6.33 -11.02 6.16
CA VAL A 245 6.13 -11.79 7.40
C VAL A 245 6.71 -11.04 8.60
N GLY A 246 7.96 -10.59 8.52
CA GLY A 246 8.62 -9.85 9.61
C GLY A 246 7.89 -8.55 9.95
N HIS A 247 7.58 -7.74 8.94
CA HIS A 247 6.91 -6.45 9.14
C HIS A 247 5.46 -6.59 9.61
N MET A 248 4.71 -7.57 9.15
CA MET A 248 3.37 -7.84 9.69
C MET A 248 3.42 -8.37 11.14
N SER A 249 4.44 -9.16 11.50
CA SER A 249 4.67 -9.54 12.90
C SER A 249 4.96 -8.32 13.77
N ILE A 250 5.77 -7.37 13.28
CA ILE A 250 6.00 -6.08 13.94
C ILE A 250 4.69 -5.28 14.06
N CYS A 251 3.87 -5.22 13.00
CA CYS A 251 2.54 -4.60 13.06
C CYS A 251 1.71 -5.15 14.22
N LEU A 252 1.62 -6.47 14.35
CA LEU A 252 0.86 -7.13 15.41
C LEU A 252 1.46 -6.82 16.79
N HIS A 253 2.79 -6.83 16.93
CA HIS A 253 3.49 -6.46 18.17
C HIS A 253 3.21 -5.01 18.59
N LEU A 254 3.16 -4.09 17.64
CA LEU A 254 2.82 -2.67 17.85
C LEU A 254 1.32 -2.43 18.11
N GLY A 255 0.50 -3.48 18.19
CA GLY A 255 -0.93 -3.40 18.45
C GLY A 255 -1.78 -3.04 17.21
N ILE A 256 -1.23 -3.13 16.00
CA ILE A 256 -2.01 -3.07 14.77
C ILE A 256 -2.75 -4.40 14.65
N THR A 257 -4.07 -4.38 14.66
CA THR A 257 -4.87 -5.61 14.63
C THR A 257 -4.85 -6.28 13.26
N ALA A 258 -5.13 -7.59 13.22
CA ALA A 258 -5.28 -8.32 11.96
C ALA A 258 -6.37 -7.70 11.06
N GLU A 259 -7.43 -7.13 11.66
CA GLU A 259 -8.47 -6.40 10.94
C GLU A 259 -7.91 -5.13 10.28
N GLN A 260 -7.04 -4.39 10.97
CA GLN A 260 -6.39 -3.20 10.42
C GLN A 260 -5.41 -3.54 9.31
N ILE A 261 -4.65 -4.62 9.44
CA ILE A 261 -3.78 -5.12 8.35
C ILE A 261 -4.65 -5.58 7.15
N SER A 262 -5.77 -6.25 7.40
CA SER A 262 -6.72 -6.61 6.34
C SER A 262 -7.30 -5.37 5.63
N ALA A 263 -7.62 -4.31 6.39
CA ALA A 263 -8.07 -3.03 5.84
C ALA A 263 -6.99 -2.38 4.96
N LEU A 264 -5.72 -2.39 5.40
CA LEU A 264 -4.58 -1.97 4.59
C LEU A 264 -4.52 -2.75 3.27
N LEU A 265 -4.64 -4.08 3.32
CA LEU A 265 -4.61 -4.92 2.13
C LEU A 265 -5.81 -4.70 1.21
N ASN A 266 -6.97 -4.28 1.75
CA ASN A 266 -8.10 -3.85 0.92
C ASN A 266 -7.77 -2.57 0.15
N ILE A 267 -7.10 -1.59 0.78
CA ILE A 267 -6.65 -0.36 0.10
C ILE A 267 -5.61 -0.70 -0.98
N VAL A 268 -4.64 -1.58 -0.68
CA VAL A 268 -3.67 -2.05 -1.67
C VAL A 268 -4.37 -2.73 -2.85
N GLU A 269 -5.37 -3.56 -2.58
CA GLU A 269 -6.16 -4.23 -3.65
C GLU A 269 -6.90 -3.23 -4.53
N MET A 270 -7.52 -2.21 -3.92
CA MET A 270 -8.19 -1.15 -4.66
C MET A 270 -7.22 -0.33 -5.51
N ASN A 271 -6.04 -0.05 -4.98
CA ASN A 271 -5.04 0.80 -5.63
C ASN A 271 -4.25 0.07 -6.71
N LEU A 272 -3.83 -1.16 -6.44
CA LEU A 272 -2.86 -1.89 -7.27
C LEU A 272 -3.44 -3.15 -7.92
N GLY A 273 -4.60 -3.61 -7.46
CA GLY A 273 -5.22 -4.86 -7.91
C GLY A 273 -4.88 -6.06 -7.01
N LYS A 274 -5.66 -7.12 -7.18
CA LYS A 274 -5.62 -8.34 -6.35
C LYS A 274 -4.26 -9.03 -6.36
N THR A 275 -3.54 -8.99 -7.48
CA THR A 275 -2.21 -9.60 -7.63
C THR A 275 -1.21 -9.08 -6.60
N TYR A 276 -1.37 -7.85 -6.13
CA TYR A 276 -0.50 -7.22 -5.14
C TYR A 276 -0.93 -7.48 -3.69
N SER A 277 -2.21 -7.66 -3.43
CA SER A 277 -2.74 -7.88 -2.08
C SER A 277 -2.76 -9.36 -1.67
N GLU A 278 -3.07 -10.26 -2.61
CA GLU A 278 -3.29 -11.68 -2.31
C GLU A 278 -2.09 -12.41 -1.69
N PRO A 279 -0.84 -12.23 -2.17
CA PRO A 279 0.32 -12.85 -1.53
C PRO A 279 0.46 -12.45 -0.06
N LEU A 280 0.20 -11.18 0.26
CA LEU A 280 0.28 -10.65 1.62
C LEU A 280 -0.92 -11.08 2.49
N ARG A 281 -2.10 -11.31 1.89
CA ARG A 281 -3.22 -11.95 2.61
C ARG A 281 -2.86 -13.37 3.04
N GLY A 282 -2.13 -14.11 2.20
CA GLY A 282 -1.58 -15.41 2.55
C GLY A 282 -0.69 -15.34 3.79
N VAL A 283 0.21 -14.35 3.84
CA VAL A 283 1.09 -14.09 5.00
C VAL A 283 0.26 -13.78 6.25
N LEU A 284 -0.70 -12.86 6.17
CA LEU A 284 -1.56 -12.51 7.31
C LEU A 284 -2.30 -13.73 7.86
N ASN A 285 -2.87 -14.55 6.97
CA ASN A 285 -3.58 -15.77 7.35
C ASN A 285 -2.68 -16.80 8.06
N GLN A 286 -1.41 -16.88 7.72
CA GLN A 286 -0.46 -17.74 8.44
C GLN A 286 -0.19 -17.21 9.85
N LEU A 287 0.13 -15.92 9.97
CA LEU A 287 0.44 -15.29 11.26
C LEU A 287 -0.73 -15.32 12.25
N THR A 288 -1.98 -15.26 11.75
CA THR A 288 -3.17 -15.30 12.61
C THR A 288 -3.64 -16.71 12.98
N LYS A 289 -3.13 -17.76 12.31
CA LYS A 289 -3.41 -19.15 12.68
C LYS A 289 -2.44 -19.70 13.73
N GLU A 290 -1.27 -19.07 13.85
CA GLU A 290 -0.20 -19.46 14.78
C GLU A 290 -0.36 -18.79 16.16
N GLN A 291 -1.29 -17.87 16.30
CA GLN A 291 -1.73 -17.25 17.57
C GLN A 291 -2.93 -17.98 18.16
#